data_9e5227f206d77799989d2550f5d29b7c
#
_entry.id   9e5227f206d77799989d2550f5d29b7c
#
_cell.length_a   1.000
_cell.length_b   1.000
_cell.length_c   1.000
_cell.angle_alpha   90.00
_cell.angle_beta   90.00
_cell.angle_gamma   90.00
#
_symmetry.space_group_name_H-M   'P 1'
#
loop_
_entity.id
_entity.type
_entity.pdbx_description
1 polymer ?
#
loop_
_entity_poly.entity_id
_entity_poly.type
_entity_poly.pdbx_seq_one_letter_code
_entity_poly.pdbx_strand_id
1 'polypeptide(L)'
;MSFMTVDMALNKLAEGILEIYGESVERIVLYGSTARGTNTPESDIDIAVMLRSAPTKSMNDQLLDLAVDLELDCGRVLSVIKIDYPRYLEWQDTLPFYRNIDREGVILWQAA
;
A
#
# COMPACT_ATOMS: atom_id res chain seq x y z
N MET A 1 -17.74 16.85 -2.47
CA MET A 1 -18.37 15.53 -2.49
C MET A 1 -17.44 14.52 -3.14
N SER A 2 -17.28 13.33 -2.55
CA SER A 2 -16.48 12.26 -3.11
C SER A 2 -17.34 11.38 -4.00
N PHE A 3 -16.83 11.05 -5.21
CA PHE A 3 -17.52 10.17 -6.15
C PHE A 3 -16.87 8.80 -6.27
N MET A 4 -15.73 8.61 -5.59
CA MET A 4 -14.95 7.38 -5.68
C MET A 4 -15.10 6.58 -4.39
N THR A 5 -15.38 5.27 -4.53
CA THR A 5 -15.39 4.36 -3.37
C THR A 5 -13.95 4.03 -2.96
N VAL A 6 -13.79 3.52 -1.74
CA VAL A 6 -12.48 3.04 -1.26
C VAL A 6 -11.94 1.93 -2.15
N ASP A 7 -12.79 0.99 -2.57
CA ASP A 7 -12.37 -0.11 -3.45
C ASP A 7 -11.85 0.41 -4.79
N MET A 8 -12.52 1.40 -5.38
CA MET A 8 -12.05 2.03 -6.62
C MET A 8 -10.72 2.74 -6.40
N ALA A 9 -10.57 3.44 -5.28
CA ALA A 9 -9.33 4.13 -4.95
C ALA A 9 -8.18 3.14 -4.77
N LEU A 10 -8.41 2.01 -4.09
CA LEU A 10 -7.39 0.97 -3.91
C LEU A 10 -6.97 0.35 -5.24
N ASN A 11 -7.90 0.09 -6.14
CA ASN A 11 -7.58 -0.42 -7.48
C ASN A 11 -6.73 0.57 -8.27
N LYS A 12 -7.10 1.85 -8.26
CA LYS A 12 -6.34 2.89 -8.94
C LYS A 12 -4.96 3.11 -8.31
N LEU A 13 -4.87 3.00 -6.99
CA LEU A 13 -3.60 3.09 -6.29
C LEU A 13 -2.66 1.94 -6.70
N ALA A 14 -3.17 0.71 -6.73
CA ALA A 14 -2.38 -0.44 -7.14
C ALA A 14 -1.89 -0.29 -8.59
N GLU A 15 -2.77 0.11 -9.51
CA GLU A 15 -2.38 0.37 -10.91
C GLU A 15 -1.29 1.43 -11.00
N GLY A 16 -1.46 2.54 -10.29
CA GLY A 16 -0.48 3.63 -10.29
C GLY A 16 0.86 3.24 -9.69
N ILE A 17 0.84 2.45 -8.62
CA ILE A 17 2.06 1.92 -8.01
C ILE A 17 2.82 1.05 -9.01
N LEU A 18 2.13 0.18 -9.75
CA LEU A 18 2.75 -0.67 -10.76
C LEU A 18 3.34 0.17 -11.90
N GLU A 19 2.69 1.26 -12.30
CA GLU A 19 3.22 2.16 -13.32
C GLU A 19 4.47 2.90 -12.83
N ILE A 20 4.48 3.36 -11.57
CA ILE A 20 5.59 4.14 -11.00
C ILE A 20 6.82 3.27 -10.78
N TYR A 21 6.66 2.13 -10.10
CA TYR A 21 7.77 1.29 -9.66
C TYR A 21 8.05 0.11 -10.59
N GLY A 22 7.11 -0.24 -11.45
CA GLY A 22 7.30 -1.29 -12.46
C GLY A 22 7.65 -2.64 -11.86
N GLU A 23 8.67 -3.27 -12.41
CA GLU A 23 9.10 -4.62 -12.01
C GLU A 23 9.68 -4.69 -10.60
N SER A 24 9.95 -3.56 -9.96
CA SER A 24 10.43 -3.54 -8.58
C SER A 24 9.34 -3.97 -7.60
N VAL A 25 8.06 -3.88 -7.98
CA VAL A 25 6.95 -4.25 -7.08
C VAL A 25 6.88 -5.76 -6.93
N GLU A 26 7.03 -6.23 -5.70
CA GLU A 26 6.85 -7.64 -5.37
C GLU A 26 5.44 -7.92 -4.86
N ARG A 27 4.92 -7.03 -4.03
CA ARG A 27 3.61 -7.21 -3.40
C ARG A 27 3.02 -5.87 -2.95
N ILE A 28 1.70 -5.75 -3.04
CA ILE A 28 0.94 -4.63 -2.49
C ILE A 28 -0.09 -5.22 -1.53
N VAL A 29 -0.07 -4.78 -0.27
CA VAL A 29 -0.87 -5.38 0.80
C VAL A 29 -1.66 -4.31 1.54
N LEU A 30 -2.96 -4.54 1.72
CA LEU A 30 -3.81 -3.76 2.61
C LEU A 30 -3.67 -4.37 4.00
N TYR A 31 -3.37 -3.55 5.01
CA TYR A 31 -3.21 -4.03 6.37
C TYR A 31 -3.87 -3.08 7.37
N GLY A 32 -3.68 -3.32 8.65
CA GLY A 32 -4.23 -2.47 9.70
C GLY A 32 -5.74 -2.66 9.90
N SER A 33 -6.41 -1.64 10.42
CA SER A 33 -7.81 -1.72 10.80
C SER A 33 -8.75 -2.05 9.64
N THR A 34 -8.47 -1.52 8.45
CA THR A 34 -9.30 -1.79 7.26
C THR A 34 -9.25 -3.27 6.89
N ALA A 35 -8.08 -3.87 6.91
CA ALA A 35 -7.93 -5.30 6.60
C ALA A 35 -8.61 -6.18 7.66
N ARG A 36 -8.61 -5.74 8.93
CA ARG A 36 -9.27 -6.48 10.03
C ARG A 36 -10.78 -6.26 10.10
N GLY A 37 -11.31 -5.30 9.34
CA GLY A 37 -12.73 -4.94 9.41
C GLY A 37 -13.11 -4.13 10.64
N THR A 38 -12.12 -3.53 11.34
CA THR A 38 -12.35 -2.71 12.55
C THR A 38 -12.21 -1.22 12.28
N ASN A 39 -12.10 -0.83 11.00
CA ASN A 39 -11.93 0.57 10.61
C ASN A 39 -13.22 1.37 10.84
N THR A 40 -13.01 2.67 11.07
CA THR A 40 -14.08 3.66 11.12
C THR A 40 -13.93 4.60 9.92
N PRO A 41 -14.94 5.47 9.64
CA PRO A 41 -14.81 6.45 8.55
C PRO A 41 -13.61 7.40 8.71
N GLU A 42 -13.11 7.58 9.94
CA GLU A 42 -11.96 8.44 10.22
C GLU A 42 -10.63 7.70 10.20
N SER A 43 -10.64 6.38 10.12
CA SER A 43 -9.41 5.58 10.11
C SER A 43 -8.64 5.77 8.81
N ASP A 44 -7.30 5.82 8.92
CA ASP A 44 -6.43 5.78 7.75
C ASP A 44 -6.53 4.38 7.11
N ILE A 45 -6.36 4.34 5.82
CA ILE A 45 -6.26 3.09 5.08
C ILE A 45 -4.78 2.80 4.88
N ASP A 46 -4.30 1.71 5.48
CA ASP A 46 -2.87 1.37 5.51
C ASP A 46 -2.52 0.40 4.38
N ILE A 47 -1.59 0.81 3.53
CA ILE A 47 -1.12 0.02 2.39
C ILE A 47 0.40 -0.12 2.47
N ALA A 48 0.90 -1.34 2.30
CA ALA A 48 2.33 -1.61 2.23
C ALA A 48 2.70 -2.05 0.82
N VAL A 49 3.75 -1.42 0.27
CA VAL A 49 4.31 -1.79 -1.03
C VAL A 49 5.68 -2.40 -0.79
N MET A 50 5.86 -3.66 -1.18
CA MET A 50 7.15 -4.34 -1.07
C MET A 50 7.92 -4.17 -2.37
N LEU A 51 9.10 -3.58 -2.28
CA LEU A 51 9.94 -3.25 -3.43
C LEU A 51 11.24 -4.05 -3.40
N ARG A 52 11.63 -4.56 -4.58
CA ARG A 52 12.87 -5.34 -4.73
C ARG A 52 14.12 -4.47 -4.69
N SER A 53 14.02 -3.20 -5.06
CA SER A 53 15.14 -2.27 -5.10
C SER A 53 14.73 -0.92 -4.53
N ALA A 54 15.73 -0.12 -4.13
CA ALA A 54 15.50 1.19 -3.55
C ALA A 54 14.83 2.11 -4.58
N PRO A 55 13.71 2.77 -4.21
CA PRO A 55 13.04 3.70 -5.12
C PRO A 55 13.83 5.01 -5.27
N THR A 56 13.63 5.68 -6.40
CA THR A 56 14.19 7.00 -6.62
C THR A 56 13.30 8.06 -5.96
N LYS A 57 13.87 9.26 -5.76
CA LYS A 57 13.07 10.39 -5.26
C LYS A 57 11.91 10.72 -6.19
N SER A 58 12.14 10.67 -7.50
CA SER A 58 11.08 10.93 -8.49
C SER A 58 9.93 9.95 -8.35
N MET A 59 10.21 8.67 -8.17
CA MET A 59 9.18 7.65 -7.96
C MET A 59 8.37 7.94 -6.70
N ASN A 60 9.04 8.30 -5.61
CA ASN A 60 8.37 8.59 -4.36
C ASN A 60 7.51 9.86 -4.44
N ASP A 61 7.96 10.86 -5.19
CA ASP A 61 7.17 12.08 -5.43
C ASP A 61 5.91 11.75 -6.23
N GLN A 62 6.02 10.89 -7.24
CA GLN A 62 4.86 10.44 -8.02
C GLN A 62 3.87 9.67 -7.17
N LEU A 63 4.35 8.82 -6.25
CA LEU A 63 3.47 8.10 -5.35
C LEU A 63 2.71 9.06 -4.42
N LEU A 64 3.41 10.07 -3.90
CA LEU A 64 2.77 11.06 -3.04
C LEU A 64 1.66 11.80 -3.77
N ASP A 65 1.93 12.25 -5.01
CA ASP A 65 0.92 12.93 -5.83
C ASP A 65 -0.29 12.04 -6.09
N LEU A 66 -0.06 10.77 -6.43
CA LEU A 66 -1.12 9.80 -6.67
C LEU A 66 -1.98 9.60 -5.41
N ALA A 67 -1.34 9.40 -4.26
CA ALA A 67 -2.05 9.18 -3.00
C ALA A 67 -2.91 10.38 -2.63
N VAL A 68 -2.38 11.60 -2.76
CA VAL A 68 -3.13 12.82 -2.46
C VAL A 68 -4.34 12.97 -3.38
N ASP A 69 -4.17 12.73 -4.68
CA ASP A 69 -5.27 12.79 -5.63
C ASP A 69 -6.39 11.80 -5.27
N LEU A 70 -6.02 10.57 -4.92
CA LEU A 70 -7.00 9.54 -4.55
C LEU A 70 -7.67 9.85 -3.21
N GLU A 71 -6.92 10.41 -2.25
CA GLU A 71 -7.50 10.85 -0.96
C GLU A 71 -8.59 11.90 -1.17
N LEU A 72 -8.35 12.86 -2.06
CA LEU A 72 -9.33 13.89 -2.39
C LEU A 72 -10.57 13.29 -3.05
N ASP A 73 -10.38 12.27 -3.88
CA ASP A 73 -11.48 11.64 -4.61
C ASP A 73 -12.30 10.68 -3.77
N CYS A 74 -11.70 9.95 -2.83
CA CYS A 74 -12.40 8.97 -2.02
C CYS A 74 -12.76 9.45 -0.60
N GLY A 75 -12.23 10.61 -0.19
CA GLY A 75 -12.52 11.18 1.13
C GLY A 75 -11.86 10.45 2.30
N ARG A 76 -10.82 9.63 2.04
CA ARG A 76 -10.12 8.86 3.07
C ARG A 76 -8.62 9.05 2.94
N VAL A 77 -7.92 9.08 4.07
CA VAL A 77 -6.45 9.15 4.08
C VAL A 77 -5.87 7.80 3.70
N LEU A 78 -4.95 7.80 2.74
CA LEU A 78 -4.24 6.60 2.29
C LEU A 78 -2.80 6.66 2.81
N SER A 79 -2.49 5.83 3.79
CA SER A 79 -1.15 5.75 4.39
C SER A 79 -0.35 4.65 3.68
N VAL A 80 0.51 5.05 2.76
CA VAL A 80 1.29 4.11 1.94
C VAL A 80 2.73 4.07 2.44
N ILE A 81 3.18 2.90 2.88
CA ILE A 81 4.57 2.69 3.28
C ILE A 81 5.27 1.80 2.26
N LYS A 82 6.58 1.99 2.13
CA LYS A 82 7.43 1.19 1.26
C LYS A 82 8.29 0.28 2.12
N ILE A 83 8.28 -1.01 1.78
CA ILE A 83 9.05 -2.03 2.49
C ILE A 83 10.08 -2.60 1.52
N ASP A 84 11.33 -2.65 1.95
CA ASP A 84 12.40 -3.31 1.21
C ASP A 84 12.16 -4.82 1.24
N TYR A 85 11.89 -5.43 0.08
CA TYR A 85 11.52 -6.84 0.01
C TYR A 85 12.63 -7.79 0.49
N PRO A 86 13.92 -7.59 0.11
CA PRO A 86 14.99 -8.42 0.66
C PRO A 86 15.07 -8.37 2.18
N ARG A 87 14.89 -7.19 2.76
CA ARG A 87 14.88 -7.03 4.22
C ARG A 87 13.66 -7.73 4.85
N TYR A 88 12.50 -7.62 4.20
CA TYR A 88 11.30 -8.33 4.65
C TYR A 88 11.54 -9.85 4.70
N LEU A 89 12.14 -10.42 3.67
CA LEU A 89 12.45 -11.86 3.63
C LEU A 89 13.38 -12.27 4.78
N GLU A 90 14.32 -11.42 5.14
CA GLU A 90 15.27 -11.68 6.22
C GLU A 90 14.59 -11.66 7.59
N TRP A 91 13.65 -10.73 7.81
CA TRP A 91 13.08 -10.47 9.13
C TRP A 91 11.59 -10.84 9.28
N GLN A 92 10.96 -11.43 8.26
CA GLN A 92 9.52 -11.68 8.24
C GLN A 92 9.01 -12.51 9.42
N ASP A 93 9.82 -13.46 9.93
CA ASP A 93 9.42 -14.31 11.02
C ASP A 93 9.79 -13.76 12.40
N THR A 94 10.55 -12.67 12.44
CA THR A 94 11.11 -12.11 13.67
C THR A 94 10.44 -10.80 14.08
N LEU A 95 10.25 -9.88 13.14
CA LEU A 95 9.68 -8.57 13.44
C LEU A 95 8.16 -8.64 13.52
N PRO A 96 7.56 -8.21 14.65
CA PRO A 96 6.10 -8.28 14.83
C PRO A 96 5.31 -7.58 13.73
N PHE A 97 5.82 -6.45 13.23
CA PHE A 97 5.15 -5.70 12.16
C PHE A 97 4.99 -6.53 10.89
N TYR A 98 6.06 -7.22 10.47
CA TYR A 98 6.00 -8.06 9.26
C TYR A 98 5.12 -9.28 9.47
N ARG A 99 5.17 -9.87 10.67
CA ARG A 99 4.32 -11.00 11.01
C ARG A 99 2.84 -10.61 10.96
N ASN A 100 2.50 -9.42 11.43
CA ASN A 100 1.12 -8.93 11.42
C ASN A 100 0.64 -8.67 9.99
N ILE A 101 1.50 -8.11 9.13
CA ILE A 101 1.17 -7.93 7.71
C ILE A 101 0.88 -9.27 7.05
N ASP A 102 1.71 -10.29 7.31
CA ASP A 102 1.53 -11.62 6.73
C ASP A 102 0.24 -12.29 7.21
N ARG A 103 -0.07 -12.14 8.49
CA ARG A 103 -1.22 -12.79 9.11
C ARG A 103 -2.54 -12.12 8.76
N GLU A 104 -2.58 -10.79 8.80
CA GLU A 104 -3.82 -10.01 8.72
C GLU A 104 -4.01 -9.29 7.39
N GLY A 105 -2.94 -9.16 6.60
CA GLY A 105 -2.97 -8.39 5.37
C GLY A 105 -3.81 -9.03 4.27
N VAL A 106 -4.42 -8.18 3.46
CA VAL A 106 -5.14 -8.58 2.25
C VAL A 106 -4.25 -8.21 1.06
N ILE A 107 -3.89 -9.19 0.26
CA ILE A 107 -3.03 -8.95 -0.91
C ILE A 107 -3.85 -8.30 -2.00
N LEU A 108 -3.47 -7.06 -2.38
CA LEU A 108 -4.10 -6.34 -3.49
C LEU A 108 -3.46 -6.73 -4.82
N TRP A 109 -2.17 -7.02 -4.81
CA TRP A 109 -1.42 -7.44 -5.98
C TRP A 109 -0.15 -8.18 -5.55
N GLN A 110 0.26 -9.16 -6.34
CA GLN A 110 1.48 -9.93 -6.07
C GLN A 110 2.11 -10.36 -7.39
N ALA A 111 3.44 -10.28 -7.44
CA ALA A 111 4.21 -10.73 -8.61
C ALA A 111 4.07 -12.25 -8.79
N ALA A 112 4.06 -12.67 -10.03
CA ALA A 112 3.97 -14.09 -10.38
C ALA A 112 5.23 -14.87 -10.00
#